data_9ae5eaef1e010b64dc8e41b7754944c8
#
_entry.id   9ae5eaef1e010b64dc8e41b7754944c8
#
_cell.length_a   1.000
_cell.length_b   1.000
_cell.length_c   1.000
_cell.angle_alpha   90.00
_cell.angle_beta   90.00
_cell.angle_gamma   90.00
#
_symmetry.space_group_name_H-M   'P 1'
#
loop_
_entity.id
_entity.type
_entity.pdbx_description
1 polymer ?
#
loop_
_entity_poly.entity_id
_entity_poly.type
_entity_poly.pdbx_seq_one_letter_code
_entity_poly.pdbx_strand_id
1 'polypeptide(L)'
;MRIQIVSDLHLEVREKTTFETFLEDKLTDTLALLGDICPMGHPNLQKFVEWCSERWKTVLYVPGKSECFSEPFTTVEASIVRLRTICAPYKNVHVLYREAFYSEDGFLVLGCPFWSFSPKAEKFVRKLHREDLDWIKAMTKQYNNKCLVLSHFGPVEWVQHEYGPEDPAAAPIFTETELLLREPIVVWAFGHCHSYIEYSKTWSVAGGIPQAVLLVCNGMGPPRGPLSRPPLEDFRRDAVLRIGGRAN
;
A
#
# COMPACT_ATOMS: atom_id res chain seq x y z
N MET A 1 15.49 1.98 8.74
CA MET A 1 14.22 2.72 8.45
C MET A 1 13.09 2.24 9.35
N ARG A 2 12.28 3.15 9.88
CA ARG A 2 11.04 2.82 10.61
C ARG A 2 9.88 3.52 9.90
N ILE A 3 8.82 2.78 9.61
CA ILE A 3 7.67 3.30 8.88
C ILE A 3 6.38 2.74 9.47
N GLN A 4 5.43 3.61 9.80
CA GLN A 4 4.09 3.21 10.20
C GLN A 4 3.24 3.00 8.96
N ILE A 5 2.44 1.94 8.92
CA ILE A 5 1.62 1.60 7.76
C ILE A 5 0.13 1.54 8.12
N VAL A 6 -0.70 2.03 7.21
CA VAL A 6 -2.16 1.97 7.30
C VAL A 6 -2.79 1.95 5.92
N SER A 7 -3.91 1.24 5.78
CA SER A 7 -4.73 1.23 4.57
C SER A 7 -6.21 1.01 4.88
N ASP A 8 -7.03 1.19 3.86
CA ASP A 8 -8.45 0.81 3.88
C ASP A 8 -9.24 1.45 5.02
N LEU A 9 -8.97 2.74 5.30
CA LEU A 9 -9.66 3.47 6.37
C LEU A 9 -11.12 3.76 6.04
N HIS A 10 -11.47 3.91 4.76
CA HIS A 10 -12.84 4.17 4.31
C HIS A 10 -13.52 5.29 5.12
N LEU A 11 -12.88 6.47 5.15
CA LEU A 11 -13.32 7.60 5.97
C LEU A 11 -14.67 8.18 5.56
N GLU A 12 -15.17 7.86 4.37
CA GLU A 12 -16.48 8.22 3.87
C GLU A 12 -17.63 7.59 4.65
N VAL A 13 -17.39 6.43 5.27
CA VAL A 13 -18.40 5.69 6.07
C VAL A 13 -18.21 5.85 7.59
N ARG A 14 -17.36 6.82 8.00
CA ARG A 14 -16.98 7.06 9.41
C ARG A 14 -17.26 8.49 9.84
N GLU A 15 -18.54 8.85 9.93
CA GLU A 15 -19.01 10.24 10.09
C GLU A 15 -18.60 10.94 11.39
N LYS A 16 -18.35 10.22 12.47
CA LYS A 16 -18.15 10.79 13.81
C LYS A 16 -16.84 10.39 14.48
N THR A 17 -15.89 9.88 13.73
CA THR A 17 -14.66 9.35 14.30
C THR A 17 -13.54 10.40 14.21
N THR A 18 -12.81 10.62 15.28
CA THR A 18 -11.59 11.41 15.26
C THR A 18 -10.47 10.58 14.63
N PHE A 19 -9.57 11.22 13.90
CA PHE A 19 -8.48 10.51 13.19
C PHE A 19 -7.53 9.79 14.14
N GLU A 20 -7.42 10.26 15.37
CA GLU A 20 -6.67 9.64 16.47
C GLU A 20 -7.17 8.22 16.81
N THR A 21 -8.38 7.88 16.42
CA THR A 21 -8.91 6.50 16.62
C THR A 21 -8.29 5.49 15.67
N PHE A 22 -7.72 5.93 14.54
CA PHE A 22 -7.17 5.05 13.51
C PHE A 22 -5.67 4.88 13.60
N LEU A 23 -4.96 5.90 14.06
CA LEU A 23 -3.50 5.91 14.12
C LEU A 23 -3.01 6.43 15.47
N GLU A 24 -2.03 5.74 16.01
CA GLU A 24 -1.22 6.25 17.10
C GLU A 24 -0.08 7.10 16.51
N ASP A 25 -0.07 8.39 16.83
CA ASP A 25 0.94 9.31 16.30
C ASP A 25 2.30 9.19 17.04
N LYS A 26 3.34 9.79 16.47
CA LYS A 26 4.71 9.89 17.07
C LYS A 26 5.44 8.55 17.27
N LEU A 27 4.98 7.46 16.69
CA LEU A 27 5.71 6.20 16.74
C LEU A 27 6.91 6.18 15.78
N THR A 28 6.79 6.88 14.66
CA THR A 28 7.80 7.01 13.61
C THR A 28 7.74 8.37 12.95
N ASP A 29 8.82 8.77 12.28
CA ASP A 29 8.85 9.98 11.46
C ASP A 29 8.15 9.81 10.11
N THR A 30 7.95 8.56 9.65
CA THR A 30 7.37 8.24 8.34
C THR A 30 6.07 7.46 8.48
N LEU A 31 5.02 7.91 7.77
CA LEU A 31 3.75 7.23 7.60
C LEU A 31 3.57 6.80 6.15
N ALA A 32 3.12 5.57 5.90
CA ALA A 32 2.65 5.11 4.59
C ALA A 32 1.14 4.88 4.61
N LEU A 33 0.44 5.58 3.72
CA LEU A 33 -0.97 5.41 3.40
C LEU A 33 -1.06 4.50 2.17
N LEU A 34 -1.60 3.29 2.32
CA LEU A 34 -1.58 2.26 1.28
C LEU A 34 -2.93 2.08 0.58
N GLY A 35 -3.60 3.20 0.31
CA GLY A 35 -4.83 3.28 -0.47
C GLY A 35 -6.12 2.94 0.28
N ASP A 36 -7.23 3.24 -0.40
CA ASP A 36 -8.60 3.13 0.14
C ASP A 36 -8.77 3.87 1.47
N ILE A 37 -8.13 5.05 1.54
CA ILE A 37 -8.24 5.95 2.68
C ILE A 37 -9.60 6.66 2.64
N CYS A 38 -9.94 7.24 1.46
CA CYS A 38 -11.19 7.95 1.28
C CYS A 38 -11.42 8.28 -0.21
N PRO A 39 -12.66 8.19 -0.73
CA PRO A 39 -12.98 8.63 -2.08
C PRO A 39 -12.60 10.09 -2.34
N MET A 40 -12.17 10.37 -3.57
CA MET A 40 -11.58 11.64 -3.99
C MET A 40 -12.47 12.88 -3.76
N GLY A 41 -13.78 12.71 -3.85
CA GLY A 41 -14.77 13.80 -3.68
C GLY A 41 -15.15 14.05 -2.21
N HIS A 42 -14.73 13.21 -1.29
CA HIS A 42 -15.18 13.30 0.10
C HIS A 42 -14.31 14.28 0.92
N PRO A 43 -14.91 15.18 1.74
CA PRO A 43 -14.16 16.21 2.47
C PRO A 43 -13.17 15.66 3.51
N ASN A 44 -13.41 14.44 4.00
CA ASN A 44 -12.53 13.81 4.98
C ASN A 44 -11.16 13.47 4.39
N LEU A 45 -11.03 13.28 3.08
CA LEU A 45 -9.73 13.02 2.46
C LEU A 45 -8.75 14.18 2.72
N GLN A 46 -9.15 15.40 2.36
CA GLN A 46 -8.28 16.57 2.57
C GLN A 46 -7.97 16.81 4.05
N LYS A 47 -8.99 16.72 4.92
CA LYS A 47 -8.79 16.88 6.38
C LYS A 47 -7.83 15.85 6.96
N PHE A 48 -7.91 14.61 6.48
CA PHE A 48 -7.02 13.55 6.94
C PHE A 48 -5.59 13.73 6.45
N VAL A 49 -5.41 14.13 5.19
CA VAL A 49 -4.09 14.45 4.63
C VAL A 49 -3.44 15.61 5.41
N GLU A 50 -4.19 16.67 5.70
CA GLU A 50 -3.74 17.79 6.53
C GLU A 50 -3.33 17.31 7.92
N TRP A 51 -4.19 16.56 8.61
CA TRP A 51 -3.93 15.98 9.92
C TRP A 51 -2.67 15.10 9.94
N CYS A 52 -2.45 14.28 8.91
CA CYS A 52 -1.23 13.49 8.78
C CYS A 52 -0.01 14.36 8.56
N SER A 53 -0.11 15.41 7.74
CA SER A 53 1.00 16.30 7.42
C SER A 53 1.55 17.05 8.63
N GLU A 54 0.71 17.30 9.63
CA GLU A 54 1.09 17.97 10.88
C GLU A 54 1.81 17.05 11.88
N ARG A 55 1.69 15.73 11.71
CA ARG A 55 2.13 14.73 12.70
C ARG A 55 3.34 13.91 12.29
N TRP A 56 3.54 13.68 11.00
CA TRP A 56 4.68 12.93 10.48
C TRP A 56 5.58 13.83 9.65
N LYS A 57 6.90 13.61 9.74
CA LYS A 57 7.87 14.34 8.90
C LYS A 57 7.72 13.97 7.42
N THR A 58 7.32 12.73 7.14
CA THR A 58 7.14 12.22 5.79
C THR A 58 5.87 11.37 5.72
N VAL A 59 5.01 11.68 4.78
CA VAL A 59 3.81 10.89 4.46
C VAL A 59 3.94 10.40 3.03
N LEU A 60 3.96 9.07 2.85
CA LEU A 60 4.01 8.40 1.55
C LEU A 60 2.62 7.88 1.22
N TYR A 61 1.98 8.40 0.18
CA TYR A 61 0.61 8.07 -0.15
C TYR A 61 0.53 7.30 -1.47
N VAL A 62 0.27 6.00 -1.41
CA VAL A 62 -0.10 5.17 -2.55
C VAL A 62 -1.62 5.16 -2.70
N PRO A 63 -2.20 5.57 -3.84
CA PRO A 63 -3.65 5.56 -4.04
C PRO A 63 -4.18 4.14 -4.21
N GLY A 64 -5.41 3.91 -3.73
CA GLY A 64 -6.16 2.66 -3.91
C GLY A 64 -7.32 2.81 -4.89
N LYS A 65 -8.23 1.86 -4.82
CA LYS A 65 -9.42 1.82 -5.67
C LYS A 65 -10.36 2.98 -5.40
N SER A 66 -10.60 3.30 -4.12
CA SER A 66 -11.52 4.39 -3.73
C SER A 66 -11.06 5.74 -4.24
N GLU A 67 -9.75 6.01 -4.24
CA GLU A 67 -9.22 7.26 -4.78
C GLU A 67 -9.31 7.31 -6.30
N CYS A 68 -9.07 6.19 -6.98
CA CYS A 68 -8.90 6.15 -8.42
C CYS A 68 -10.20 6.01 -9.22
N PHE A 69 -11.25 5.43 -8.63
CA PHE A 69 -12.51 5.12 -9.33
C PHE A 69 -13.74 5.77 -8.70
N SER A 70 -13.56 6.83 -7.92
CA SER A 70 -14.69 7.59 -7.36
C SER A 70 -15.14 8.71 -8.29
N GLU A 71 -16.46 8.89 -8.38
CA GLU A 71 -17.07 10.04 -9.06
C GLU A 71 -16.53 11.38 -8.50
N PRO A 72 -16.40 12.43 -9.31
CA PRO A 72 -16.80 12.52 -10.73
C PRO A 72 -15.67 12.19 -11.74
N PHE A 73 -14.59 11.56 -11.30
CA PHE A 73 -13.42 11.30 -12.16
C PHE A 73 -13.62 10.03 -12.98
N THR A 74 -13.38 10.15 -14.28
CA THR A 74 -13.64 9.07 -15.24
C THR A 74 -12.39 8.29 -15.63
N THR A 75 -11.20 8.77 -15.22
CA THR A 75 -9.92 8.10 -15.49
C THR A 75 -9.02 8.10 -14.25
N VAL A 76 -8.17 7.10 -14.15
CA VAL A 76 -7.17 7.00 -13.07
C VAL A 76 -6.23 8.20 -13.09
N GLU A 77 -5.81 8.64 -14.28
CA GLU A 77 -4.92 9.78 -14.44
C GLU A 77 -5.52 11.07 -13.88
N ALA A 78 -6.82 11.33 -14.16
CA ALA A 78 -7.52 12.50 -13.62
C ALA A 78 -7.60 12.44 -12.09
N SER A 79 -7.85 11.25 -11.52
CA SER A 79 -7.86 11.03 -10.08
C SER A 79 -6.48 11.28 -9.46
N ILE A 80 -5.41 10.81 -10.09
CA ILE A 80 -4.04 11.04 -9.60
C ILE A 80 -3.68 12.53 -9.63
N VAL A 81 -4.03 13.25 -10.71
CA VAL A 81 -3.83 14.71 -10.78
C VAL A 81 -4.58 15.42 -9.65
N ARG A 82 -5.82 15.01 -9.39
CA ARG A 82 -6.60 15.56 -8.28
C ARG A 82 -6.01 15.27 -6.91
N LEU A 83 -5.58 14.03 -6.66
CA LEU A 83 -4.93 13.67 -5.40
C LEU A 83 -3.65 14.49 -5.17
N ARG A 84 -2.83 14.64 -6.20
CA ARG A 84 -1.65 15.51 -6.14
C ARG A 84 -2.01 16.96 -5.84
N THR A 85 -3.12 17.47 -6.40
CA THR A 85 -3.62 18.82 -6.11
C THR A 85 -4.03 18.98 -4.64
N ILE A 86 -4.70 17.96 -4.06
CA ILE A 86 -5.09 17.95 -2.64
C ILE A 86 -3.84 17.92 -1.75
N CYS A 87 -2.82 17.16 -2.11
CA CYS A 87 -1.60 17.02 -1.34
C CYS A 87 -0.60 18.17 -1.54
N ALA A 88 -0.70 18.94 -2.62
CA ALA A 88 0.27 19.99 -2.99
C ALA A 88 0.57 21.05 -1.91
N PRO A 89 -0.38 21.46 -1.04
CA PRO A 89 -0.10 22.37 0.07
C PRO A 89 0.87 21.80 1.12
N TYR A 90 0.99 20.47 1.20
CA TYR A 90 1.72 19.77 2.26
C TYR A 90 3.02 19.18 1.69
N LYS A 91 4.14 19.90 1.87
CA LYS A 91 5.45 19.55 1.25
C LYS A 91 6.02 18.19 1.68
N ASN A 92 5.58 17.67 2.81
CA ASN A 92 5.99 16.39 3.36
C ASN A 92 5.08 15.23 2.98
N VAL A 93 4.04 15.48 2.14
CA VAL A 93 3.14 14.46 1.62
C VAL A 93 3.50 14.14 0.16
N HIS A 94 3.90 12.90 -0.09
CA HIS A 94 4.35 12.42 -1.39
C HIS A 94 3.37 11.39 -1.94
N VAL A 95 2.70 11.72 -3.06
CA VAL A 95 1.81 10.79 -3.76
C VAL A 95 2.65 9.89 -4.65
N LEU A 96 2.63 8.60 -4.37
CA LEU A 96 3.41 7.58 -5.07
C LEU A 96 2.54 6.80 -6.07
N TYR A 97 2.55 7.22 -7.31
CA TYR A 97 1.92 6.52 -8.44
C TYR A 97 2.96 6.23 -9.50
N ARG A 98 3.58 5.05 -9.42
CA ARG A 98 4.82 4.70 -10.13
C ARG A 98 5.92 5.73 -9.87
N GLU A 99 6.15 6.02 -8.61
CA GLU A 99 7.17 6.94 -8.15
C GLU A 99 8.08 6.31 -7.11
N ALA A 100 9.33 6.76 -7.12
CA ALA A 100 10.35 6.34 -6.17
C ALA A 100 10.63 7.46 -5.17
N PHE A 101 10.78 7.08 -3.91
CA PHE A 101 11.19 7.97 -2.83
C PHE A 101 12.48 7.43 -2.18
N TYR A 102 13.45 8.31 -1.97
CA TYR A 102 14.69 7.97 -1.29
C TYR A 102 14.61 8.38 0.16
N SER A 103 14.65 7.41 1.07
CA SER A 103 14.66 7.69 2.49
C SER A 103 16.04 8.20 2.94
N GLU A 104 16.06 8.99 4.01
CA GLU A 104 17.31 9.45 4.64
C GLU A 104 18.21 8.29 5.11
N ASP A 105 17.62 7.13 5.41
CA ASP A 105 18.32 5.90 5.80
C ASP A 105 18.89 5.11 4.60
N GLY A 106 18.80 5.64 3.37
CA GLY A 106 19.36 5.04 2.16
C GLY A 106 18.52 3.90 1.55
N PHE A 107 17.25 3.73 1.96
CA PHE A 107 16.33 2.81 1.32
C PHE A 107 15.66 3.46 0.12
N LEU A 108 15.49 2.67 -0.94
CA LEU A 108 14.65 3.02 -2.07
C LEU A 108 13.22 2.54 -1.78
N VAL A 109 12.27 3.48 -1.73
CA VAL A 109 10.84 3.18 -1.59
C VAL A 109 10.19 3.31 -2.95
N LEU A 110 9.57 2.24 -3.43
CA LEU A 110 8.85 2.17 -4.70
C LEU A 110 7.35 2.13 -4.40
N GLY A 111 6.60 3.11 -4.90
CA GLY A 111 5.15 3.17 -4.67
C GLY A 111 4.33 3.13 -5.96
N CYS A 112 3.38 2.19 -6.02
CA CYS A 112 2.35 2.11 -7.07
C CYS A 112 1.12 1.35 -6.55
N PRO A 113 -0.08 1.52 -7.15
CA PRO A 113 -1.26 0.76 -6.74
C PRO A 113 -1.09 -0.75 -6.85
N PHE A 114 -0.31 -1.21 -7.82
CA PHE A 114 -0.11 -2.61 -8.16
C PHE A 114 -1.43 -3.33 -8.44
N TRP A 115 -2.21 -2.76 -9.38
CA TRP A 115 -3.57 -3.18 -9.71
C TRP A 115 -3.72 -4.68 -9.82
N SER A 116 -4.60 -5.25 -9.03
CA SER A 116 -4.99 -6.65 -9.18
C SER A 116 -6.15 -6.80 -10.16
N PHE A 117 -6.25 -7.94 -10.80
CA PHE A 117 -7.36 -8.24 -11.70
C PHE A 117 -7.76 -9.70 -11.62
N SER A 118 -9.06 -9.96 -11.74
CA SER A 118 -9.56 -11.30 -11.99
C SER A 118 -9.39 -11.67 -13.47
N PRO A 119 -9.50 -12.96 -13.84
CA PRO A 119 -9.53 -13.38 -15.24
C PRO A 119 -10.61 -12.68 -16.08
N LYS A 120 -11.67 -12.21 -15.42
CA LYS A 120 -12.78 -11.46 -16.03
C LYS A 120 -12.59 -9.93 -16.02
N ALA A 121 -11.48 -9.44 -15.45
CA ALA A 121 -11.25 -8.00 -15.36
C ALA A 121 -11.16 -7.33 -16.73
N GLU A 122 -11.57 -6.08 -16.76
CA GLU A 122 -11.53 -5.26 -17.96
C GLU A 122 -10.10 -5.10 -18.49
N LYS A 123 -9.96 -4.98 -19.80
CA LYS A 123 -8.68 -4.90 -20.50
C LYS A 123 -7.80 -3.75 -19.96
N PHE A 124 -8.42 -2.63 -19.55
CA PHE A 124 -7.67 -1.49 -19.05
C PHE A 124 -7.03 -1.76 -17.67
N VAL A 125 -7.68 -2.49 -16.75
CA VAL A 125 -7.11 -2.86 -15.43
C VAL A 125 -5.91 -3.78 -15.61
N ARG A 126 -5.97 -4.72 -16.55
CA ARG A 126 -4.82 -5.58 -16.91
C ARG A 126 -3.66 -4.78 -17.46
N LYS A 127 -3.93 -3.72 -18.24
CA LYS A 127 -2.91 -2.80 -18.74
C LYS A 127 -2.24 -2.07 -17.57
N LEU A 128 -3.01 -1.50 -16.64
CA LEU A 128 -2.50 -0.82 -15.46
C LEU A 128 -1.61 -1.73 -14.60
N HIS A 129 -2.05 -2.97 -14.36
CA HIS A 129 -1.24 -3.96 -13.65
C HIS A 129 0.11 -4.21 -14.34
N ARG A 130 0.09 -4.43 -15.66
CA ARG A 130 1.33 -4.65 -16.43
C ARG A 130 2.27 -3.46 -16.37
N GLU A 131 1.74 -2.26 -16.47
CA GLU A 131 2.53 -1.03 -16.34
C GLU A 131 3.19 -0.91 -14.96
N ASP A 132 2.47 -1.23 -13.87
CA ASP A 132 3.02 -1.23 -12.51
C ASP A 132 4.11 -2.30 -12.35
N LEU A 133 3.85 -3.52 -12.84
CA LEU A 133 4.78 -4.64 -12.81
C LEU A 133 6.08 -4.33 -13.59
N ASP A 134 5.96 -3.82 -14.82
CA ASP A 134 7.10 -3.48 -15.67
C ASP A 134 7.92 -2.33 -15.06
N TRP A 135 7.24 -1.35 -14.43
CA TRP A 135 7.89 -0.27 -13.72
C TRP A 135 8.71 -0.78 -12.52
N ILE A 136 8.14 -1.63 -11.65
CA ILE A 136 8.89 -2.23 -10.52
C ILE A 136 10.08 -3.03 -11.03
N LYS A 137 9.91 -3.86 -12.08
CA LYS A 137 11.00 -4.63 -12.71
C LYS A 137 12.12 -3.71 -13.23
N ALA A 138 11.78 -2.58 -13.82
CA ALA A 138 12.77 -1.62 -14.32
C ALA A 138 13.54 -0.96 -13.16
N MET A 139 12.81 -0.50 -12.12
CA MET A 139 13.41 0.16 -10.96
C MET A 139 14.34 -0.78 -10.19
N THR A 140 13.93 -2.03 -9.94
CA THR A 140 14.74 -3.02 -9.23
C THR A 140 15.99 -3.47 -10.01
N LYS A 141 16.00 -3.36 -11.34
CA LYS A 141 17.19 -3.60 -12.16
C LYS A 141 18.17 -2.41 -12.15
N GLN A 142 17.62 -1.20 -12.06
CA GLN A 142 18.43 0.03 -12.11
C GLN A 142 19.14 0.31 -10.79
N TYR A 143 18.55 -0.10 -9.66
CA TYR A 143 19.05 0.22 -8.33
C TYR A 143 19.42 -1.04 -7.55
N ASN A 144 20.66 -1.09 -7.04
CA ASN A 144 21.16 -2.20 -6.22
C ASN A 144 20.90 -2.00 -4.71
N ASN A 145 20.25 -0.91 -4.33
CA ASN A 145 19.91 -0.64 -2.94
C ASN A 145 18.74 -1.51 -2.49
N LYS A 146 18.68 -1.80 -1.20
CA LYS A 146 17.51 -2.45 -0.61
C LYS A 146 16.25 -1.65 -0.87
N CYS A 147 15.24 -2.31 -1.44
CA CYS A 147 13.98 -1.70 -1.82
C CYS A 147 12.86 -2.10 -0.86
N LEU A 148 12.04 -1.11 -0.53
CA LEU A 148 10.72 -1.28 0.07
C LEU A 148 9.68 -1.01 -1.02
N VAL A 149 8.76 -1.94 -1.26
CA VAL A 149 7.62 -1.70 -2.16
C VAL A 149 6.39 -1.37 -1.31
N LEU A 150 5.72 -0.30 -1.67
CA LEU A 150 4.44 0.14 -1.12
C LEU A 150 3.38 0.02 -2.21
N SER A 151 2.32 -0.74 -1.95
CA SER A 151 1.22 -0.90 -2.91
C SER A 151 -0.14 -0.90 -2.22
N HIS A 152 -1.21 -0.74 -2.98
CA HIS A 152 -2.55 -0.99 -2.45
C HIS A 152 -2.91 -2.46 -2.56
N PHE A 153 -2.72 -3.09 -3.73
CA PHE A 153 -2.98 -4.52 -3.89
C PHE A 153 -1.75 -5.36 -3.53
N GLY A 154 -1.99 -6.56 -3.02
CA GLY A 154 -0.94 -7.49 -2.60
C GLY A 154 -0.19 -8.11 -3.79
N PRO A 155 1.09 -8.51 -3.58
CA PRO A 155 1.94 -9.03 -4.65
C PRO A 155 1.68 -10.49 -5.02
N VAL A 156 0.90 -11.24 -4.25
CA VAL A 156 0.71 -12.69 -4.44
C VAL A 156 -0.75 -13.09 -4.29
N GLU A 157 -1.19 -13.98 -5.15
CA GLU A 157 -2.57 -14.43 -5.26
C GLU A 157 -3.08 -15.05 -3.95
N TRP A 158 -2.32 -15.93 -3.33
CA TRP A 158 -2.75 -16.62 -2.11
C TRP A 158 -3.02 -15.68 -0.93
N VAL A 159 -2.32 -14.53 -0.83
CA VAL A 159 -2.63 -13.52 0.18
C VAL A 159 -4.03 -12.96 -0.01
N GLN A 160 -4.46 -12.77 -1.25
CA GLN A 160 -5.81 -12.29 -1.52
C GLN A 160 -6.88 -13.37 -1.37
N HIS A 161 -6.55 -14.63 -1.64
CA HIS A 161 -7.46 -15.75 -1.40
C HIS A 161 -7.65 -16.07 0.08
N GLU A 162 -6.59 -16.03 0.86
CA GLU A 162 -6.67 -16.31 2.30
C GLU A 162 -7.21 -15.13 3.11
N TYR A 163 -6.89 -13.89 2.71
CA TYR A 163 -7.09 -12.68 3.52
C TYR A 163 -7.90 -11.59 2.82
N GLY A 164 -8.20 -11.73 1.55
CA GLY A 164 -8.93 -10.73 0.75
C GLY A 164 -10.44 -10.80 0.92
N PRO A 165 -11.16 -9.81 0.38
CA PRO A 165 -12.61 -9.83 0.34
C PRO A 165 -13.14 -11.07 -0.39
N GLU A 166 -14.27 -11.59 0.10
CA GLU A 166 -14.88 -12.87 -0.33
C GLU A 166 -15.38 -12.94 -1.78
N ASP A 167 -15.11 -11.95 -2.62
CA ASP A 167 -15.53 -11.97 -4.02
C ASP A 167 -14.62 -12.89 -4.87
N PRO A 168 -15.08 -14.12 -5.23
CA PRO A 168 -14.31 -15.02 -6.08
C PRO A 168 -14.01 -14.41 -7.46
N ALA A 169 -14.74 -13.37 -7.88
CA ALA A 169 -14.49 -12.65 -9.12
C ALA A 169 -13.30 -11.69 -9.01
N ALA A 170 -12.84 -11.39 -7.81
CA ALA A 170 -11.69 -10.54 -7.53
C ALA A 170 -10.35 -11.31 -7.44
N ALA A 171 -10.36 -12.64 -7.63
CA ALA A 171 -9.14 -13.45 -7.58
C ALA A 171 -8.17 -13.06 -8.71
N PRO A 172 -6.99 -12.56 -8.39
CA PRO A 172 -6.03 -12.12 -9.38
C PRO A 172 -5.09 -13.25 -9.82
N ILE A 173 -4.51 -13.11 -11.01
CA ILE A 173 -3.45 -14.01 -11.49
C ILE A 173 -2.10 -13.32 -11.29
N PHE A 174 -1.28 -13.81 -10.35
CA PHE A 174 0.01 -13.20 -9.99
C PHE A 174 1.24 -14.10 -10.18
N THR A 175 1.21 -15.05 -11.09
CA THR A 175 2.31 -15.99 -11.28
C THR A 175 3.67 -15.32 -11.56
N GLU A 176 3.68 -14.16 -12.23
CA GLU A 176 4.93 -13.45 -12.52
C GLU A 176 5.48 -12.64 -11.34
N THR A 177 4.66 -12.31 -10.36
CA THR A 177 5.04 -11.43 -9.26
C THR A 177 5.89 -12.16 -8.22
N GLU A 178 5.70 -13.45 -8.03
CA GLU A 178 6.54 -14.23 -7.11
C GLU A 178 8.03 -14.14 -7.45
N LEU A 179 8.38 -13.96 -8.71
CA LEU A 179 9.76 -13.78 -9.17
C LEU A 179 10.37 -12.43 -8.74
N LEU A 180 9.55 -11.45 -8.35
CA LEU A 180 10.00 -10.15 -7.83
C LEU A 180 10.28 -10.20 -6.32
N LEU A 181 9.71 -11.16 -5.60
CA LEU A 181 9.87 -11.27 -4.16
C LEU A 181 11.27 -11.77 -3.79
N ARG A 182 12.30 -11.04 -4.19
CA ARG A 182 13.72 -11.32 -3.95
C ARG A 182 14.50 -10.01 -3.91
N GLU A 183 15.78 -10.05 -3.55
CA GLU A 183 16.64 -8.86 -3.64
C GLU A 183 16.53 -8.18 -5.01
N PRO A 184 16.52 -6.84 -5.04
CA PRO A 184 16.76 -5.92 -3.92
C PRO A 184 15.53 -5.65 -3.02
N ILE A 185 14.36 -6.23 -3.30
CA ILE A 185 13.15 -6.03 -2.48
C ILE A 185 13.32 -6.80 -1.17
N VAL A 186 13.20 -6.10 -0.04
CA VAL A 186 13.31 -6.69 1.31
C VAL A 186 11.99 -6.66 2.07
N VAL A 187 11.10 -5.72 1.74
CA VAL A 187 9.76 -5.60 2.31
C VAL A 187 8.80 -5.22 1.20
N TRP A 188 7.61 -5.80 1.25
CA TRP A 188 6.46 -5.37 0.45
C TRP A 188 5.27 -5.12 1.38
N ALA A 189 4.94 -3.85 1.59
CA ALA A 189 3.78 -3.45 2.38
C ALA A 189 2.61 -3.10 1.46
N PHE A 190 1.42 -3.59 1.80
CA PHE A 190 0.22 -3.45 0.95
C PHE A 190 -1.05 -3.27 1.78
N GLY A 191 -2.16 -2.99 1.12
CA GLY A 191 -3.51 -2.84 1.66
C GLY A 191 -4.48 -3.89 1.14
N HIS A 192 -5.73 -3.48 0.95
CA HIS A 192 -6.83 -4.22 0.31
C HIS A 192 -7.37 -5.44 1.07
N CYS A 193 -6.59 -6.10 1.89
CA CYS A 193 -6.99 -7.36 2.57
C CYS A 193 -7.84 -7.17 3.82
N HIS A 194 -8.08 -5.93 4.27
CA HIS A 194 -8.88 -5.58 5.45
C HIS A 194 -8.51 -6.39 6.70
N SER A 195 -7.22 -6.68 6.88
CA SER A 195 -6.67 -7.46 7.99
C SER A 195 -5.23 -7.03 8.26
N TYR A 196 -4.71 -7.35 9.44
CA TYR A 196 -3.28 -7.33 9.67
C TYR A 196 -2.67 -8.64 9.18
N ILE A 197 -1.62 -8.55 8.38
CA ILE A 197 -0.88 -9.68 7.85
C ILE A 197 0.61 -9.39 8.00
N GLU A 198 1.36 -10.34 8.53
CA GLU A 198 2.81 -10.30 8.56
C GLU A 198 3.35 -11.68 8.19
N TYR A 199 4.00 -11.77 7.04
CA TYR A 199 4.47 -13.03 6.50
C TYR A 199 5.87 -12.88 5.86
N SER A 200 6.78 -13.74 6.23
CA SER A 200 8.13 -13.81 5.63
C SER A 200 8.22 -14.96 4.63
N LYS A 201 8.42 -14.62 3.35
CA LYS A 201 8.74 -15.62 2.33
C LYS A 201 10.24 -15.71 2.15
N THR A 202 10.76 -16.92 2.32
CA THR A 202 12.19 -17.23 2.22
C THR A 202 12.48 -17.99 0.94
N TRP A 203 13.57 -17.65 0.25
CA TRP A 203 14.10 -18.38 -0.89
C TRP A 203 15.50 -18.90 -0.60
N SER A 204 15.73 -20.13 -1.02
CA SER A 204 17.08 -20.68 -1.04
C SER A 204 17.75 -20.29 -2.35
N VAL A 205 18.85 -19.57 -2.27
CA VAL A 205 19.74 -19.32 -3.40
C VAL A 205 20.77 -20.44 -3.44
N ALA A 206 20.95 -21.13 -4.57
CA ALA A 206 21.91 -22.21 -4.70
C ALA A 206 23.31 -21.72 -4.28
N GLY A 207 23.87 -22.30 -3.19
CA GLY A 207 25.17 -21.92 -2.66
C GLY A 207 25.25 -20.59 -1.90
N GLY A 208 24.10 -19.92 -1.63
CA GLY A 208 24.02 -18.63 -0.96
C GLY A 208 23.25 -18.64 0.37
N ILE A 209 23.27 -17.50 1.06
CA ILE A 209 22.46 -17.27 2.26
C ILE A 209 20.99 -17.17 1.85
N PRO A 210 20.05 -17.87 2.54
CA PRO A 210 18.62 -17.71 2.27
C PRO A 210 18.21 -16.24 2.35
N GLN A 211 17.46 -15.79 1.36
CA GLN A 211 16.92 -14.44 1.30
C GLN A 211 15.44 -14.46 1.69
N ALA A 212 14.98 -13.44 2.38
CA ALA A 212 13.59 -13.31 2.77
C ALA A 212 13.04 -11.95 2.36
N VAL A 213 11.78 -11.93 1.88
CA VAL A 213 10.99 -10.71 1.75
C VAL A 213 9.85 -10.76 2.75
N LEU A 214 9.72 -9.68 3.53
CA LEU A 214 8.63 -9.50 4.46
C LEU A 214 7.42 -8.93 3.71
N LEU A 215 6.30 -9.65 3.74
CA LEU A 215 5.01 -9.19 3.24
C LEU A 215 4.17 -8.69 4.42
N VAL A 216 3.69 -7.45 4.36
CA VAL A 216 2.91 -6.87 5.46
C VAL A 216 1.70 -6.11 4.92
N CYS A 217 0.54 -6.36 5.53
CA CYS A 217 -0.67 -5.60 5.33
C CYS A 217 -1.20 -5.08 6.66
N ASN A 218 -1.78 -3.88 6.67
CA ASN A 218 -2.49 -3.34 7.83
C ASN A 218 -3.73 -2.58 7.36
N GLY A 219 -4.69 -3.34 6.82
CA GLY A 219 -5.95 -2.83 6.28
C GLY A 219 -7.07 -2.85 7.33
N MET A 220 -7.70 -1.70 7.56
CA MET A 220 -8.81 -1.61 8.52
C MET A 220 -10.11 -2.18 7.94
N GLY A 221 -10.41 -1.86 6.70
CA GLY A 221 -11.67 -2.17 6.05
C GLY A 221 -12.84 -1.29 6.51
N PRO A 222 -13.98 -1.29 5.79
CA PRO A 222 -15.18 -0.58 6.19
C PRO A 222 -15.76 -1.16 7.50
N PRO A 223 -16.62 -0.40 8.20
CA PRO A 223 -17.36 -0.93 9.36
C PRO A 223 -18.11 -2.20 8.98
N ARG A 224 -17.94 -3.24 9.77
CA ARG A 224 -18.50 -4.57 9.48
C ARG A 224 -19.95 -4.67 9.89
N GLY A 225 -20.76 -5.27 9.03
CA GLY A 225 -22.10 -5.68 9.36
C GLY A 225 -22.10 -6.96 10.23
N PRO A 226 -23.25 -7.30 10.87
CA PRO A 226 -23.36 -8.46 11.76
C PRO A 226 -23.12 -9.82 11.07
N LEU A 227 -23.15 -9.87 9.76
CA LEU A 227 -22.92 -11.08 8.95
C LEU A 227 -21.52 -11.16 8.34
N SER A 228 -20.67 -10.16 8.56
CA SER A 228 -19.30 -10.17 8.03
C SER A 228 -18.43 -11.16 8.81
N ARG A 229 -17.56 -11.90 8.11
CA ARG A 229 -16.52 -12.70 8.78
C ARG A 229 -15.60 -11.80 9.59
N PRO A 230 -15.14 -12.23 10.78
CA PRO A 230 -14.10 -11.51 11.50
C PRO A 230 -12.81 -11.50 10.68
N PRO A 231 -11.94 -10.47 10.81
CA PRO A 231 -10.59 -10.51 10.23
C PRO A 231 -9.83 -11.68 10.87
N LEU A 232 -8.82 -12.16 10.17
CA LEU A 232 -7.88 -13.15 10.75
C LEU A 232 -7.06 -12.51 11.87
N GLU A 233 -6.65 -11.27 11.67
CA GLU A 233 -6.11 -10.41 12.72
C GLU A 233 -6.69 -9.00 12.58
N ASP A 234 -6.90 -8.33 13.72
CA ASP A 234 -7.43 -6.99 13.76
C ASP A 234 -6.42 -5.96 13.24
N PHE A 235 -6.95 -4.89 12.66
CA PHE A 235 -6.18 -3.70 12.31
C PHE A 235 -5.40 -3.18 13.54
N ARG A 236 -4.14 -2.81 13.33
CA ARG A 236 -3.25 -2.29 14.36
C ARG A 236 -2.99 -0.80 14.17
N ARG A 237 -3.34 0.00 15.17
CA ARG A 237 -3.12 1.45 15.18
C ARG A 237 -1.63 1.81 15.26
N ASP A 238 -0.83 0.92 15.81
CA ASP A 238 0.60 1.03 16.10
C ASP A 238 1.47 0.20 15.15
N ALA A 239 0.96 -0.24 14.01
CA ALA A 239 1.70 -1.07 13.07
C ALA A 239 2.94 -0.32 12.51
N VAL A 240 4.12 -0.67 13.00
CA VAL A 240 5.40 -0.09 12.62
C VAL A 240 6.33 -1.16 12.07
N LEU A 241 6.70 -1.00 10.81
CA LEU A 241 7.76 -1.80 10.19
C LEU A 241 9.13 -1.27 10.62
N ARG A 242 9.99 -2.19 11.02
CA ARG A 242 11.40 -1.91 11.33
C ARG A 242 12.27 -2.63 10.31
N ILE A 243 12.83 -1.86 9.39
CA ILE A 243 13.66 -2.39 8.31
C ILE A 243 15.12 -2.18 8.72
N GLY A 244 15.81 -3.29 9.04
CA GLY A 244 17.21 -3.24 9.50
C GLY A 244 18.13 -2.70 8.40
N GLY A 245 18.94 -1.67 8.73
CA GLY A 245 20.22 -1.45 8.08
C GLY A 245 21.16 -2.62 8.43
N ARG A 246 22.17 -2.87 7.62
CA ARG A 246 23.25 -3.79 8.02
C ARG A 246 23.72 -3.39 9.41
N ALA A 247 23.70 -4.33 10.36
CA ALA A 247 24.54 -4.17 11.53
C ALA A 247 25.97 -4.00 11.00
N ASN A 248 26.57 -2.84 11.30
CA ASN A 248 28.00 -2.60 11.06
C ASN A 248 28.80 -3.57 11.91
#